data_57710717a73b0d656971826f289e6116
#
_entry.id   57710717a73b0d656971826f289e6116
#
_cell.length_a   1.000
_cell.length_b   1.000
_cell.length_c   1.000
_cell.angle_alpha   90.00
_cell.angle_beta   90.00
_cell.angle_gamma   90.00
#
_symmetry.space_group_name_H-M   'P 1'
#
loop_
_entity.id
_entity.type
_entity.pdbx_description
1 polymer ?
#
loop_
_entity_poly.entity_id
_entity_poly.type
_entity_poly.pdbx_seq_one_letter_code
_entity_poly.pdbx_strand_id
1 'polypeptide(L)'
;MRGANLGDQKNAPYLDAKTAADYQNLHDVWGMNALRFVITWAAVEPTAGSYDEAYLDGVAERLGWASAAGLHVVLDMHEDIYGEGFGFDGAPKWACDPSRYAAFVPQDPWFLDSQDPNVMACVDDFYTTADPQQHFVDAWHHVAARLASEPAVVGFDVLNEPAWGTYPIFQFERDRLGPLYAKVVGSVRSAAPDWVAFLEPGASRNVGIATGFIAPFPFDNVVYAPHSYDSSAESGNGFDPTHRAKILESVGELAGEAQALGAGLWIGEYGGMTSTPGITAYMTAQYDAAGAAASSTMYWSYSDGDYGMIGTDGAAKPVLLDVLVRPYPELVSGDPIAYAFDAPSSTFAFSYTARGTLPTEIVVPDRVYPRGYDVACGGCTFEVQTGRLVIHTPPTDDPAEITLTSK
;
A
#
# COMPACT_ATOMS: atom_id res chain seq x y z
N MET A 1 0.46 -0.67 -10.04
CA MET A 1 1.53 -1.27 -9.20
C MET A 1 0.99 -2.47 -8.46
N ARG A 2 1.81 -3.49 -8.28
CA ARG A 2 1.49 -4.67 -7.47
C ARG A 2 2.73 -5.08 -6.70
N GLY A 3 2.60 -5.27 -5.39
CA GLY A 3 3.76 -5.51 -4.55
C GLY A 3 3.41 -5.88 -3.12
N ALA A 4 4.33 -5.61 -2.22
CA ALA A 4 4.19 -5.88 -0.81
C ALA A 4 4.67 -4.71 0.05
N ASN A 5 4.14 -4.66 1.28
CA ASN A 5 4.67 -3.85 2.34
C ASN A 5 5.94 -4.51 2.89
N LEU A 6 6.97 -3.73 3.19
CA LEU A 6 8.06 -4.14 4.06
C LEU A 6 7.72 -3.68 5.47
N GLY A 7 7.31 -4.59 6.34
CA GLY A 7 6.80 -4.28 7.67
C GLY A 7 7.71 -4.66 8.83
N ASP A 8 8.86 -5.30 8.57
CA ASP A 8 9.78 -5.77 9.62
C ASP A 8 10.51 -4.64 10.34
N GLN A 9 10.57 -3.46 9.72
CA GLN A 9 11.33 -2.30 10.21
C GLN A 9 10.53 -1.33 11.08
N LYS A 10 9.36 -1.73 11.55
CA LYS A 10 8.49 -0.89 12.40
C LYS A 10 9.13 -0.51 13.75
N ASN A 11 10.01 -1.35 14.27
CA ASN A 11 10.67 -1.17 15.55
C ASN A 11 12.18 -1.09 15.42
N ALA A 12 12.86 -0.54 16.42
CA ALA A 12 14.32 -0.45 16.43
C ALA A 12 14.99 -1.82 16.15
N PRO A 13 15.98 -1.90 15.26
CA PRO A 13 16.74 -0.81 14.65
C PRO A 13 16.10 -0.12 13.44
N TYR A 14 14.82 -0.29 13.17
CA TYR A 14 13.98 0.34 12.13
C TYR A 14 14.41 0.07 10.68
N LEU A 15 15.29 -0.88 10.46
CA LEU A 15 15.70 -1.34 9.13
C LEU A 15 15.47 -2.84 9.04
N ASP A 16 14.90 -3.28 7.93
CA ASP A 16 14.65 -4.69 7.68
C ASP A 16 15.96 -5.49 7.55
N ALA A 17 15.88 -6.79 7.80
CA ALA A 17 17.01 -7.70 7.67
C ALA A 17 17.17 -8.29 6.24
N LYS A 18 16.41 -7.79 5.27
CA LYS A 18 16.47 -8.22 3.88
C LYS A 18 17.78 -7.80 3.22
N THR A 19 18.08 -8.44 2.10
CA THR A 19 19.26 -8.19 1.28
C THR A 19 18.85 -7.73 -0.13
N ALA A 20 19.79 -7.24 -0.92
CA ALA A 20 19.54 -6.91 -2.32
C ALA A 20 18.96 -8.10 -3.13
N ALA A 21 19.31 -9.33 -2.76
CA ALA A 21 18.77 -10.53 -3.40
C ALA A 21 17.29 -10.76 -3.10
N ASP A 22 16.81 -10.34 -1.93
CA ASP A 22 15.39 -10.42 -1.57
C ASP A 22 14.55 -9.45 -2.42
N TYR A 23 15.05 -8.23 -2.64
CA TYR A 23 14.42 -7.24 -3.52
C TYR A 23 14.39 -7.73 -4.98
N GLN A 24 15.49 -8.31 -5.46
CA GLN A 24 15.55 -8.89 -6.80
C GLN A 24 14.56 -10.05 -6.97
N ASN A 25 14.39 -10.89 -5.93
CA ASN A 25 13.46 -12.01 -5.94
C ASN A 25 11.99 -11.55 -6.03
N LEU A 26 11.62 -10.44 -5.35
CA LEU A 26 10.28 -9.87 -5.47
C LEU A 26 9.93 -9.54 -6.92
N HIS A 27 10.86 -8.92 -7.66
CA HIS A 27 10.66 -8.55 -9.05
C HIS A 27 10.77 -9.75 -10.00
N ASP A 28 11.91 -10.43 -10.02
CA ASP A 28 12.23 -11.41 -11.05
C ASP A 28 11.47 -12.72 -10.92
N VAL A 29 11.21 -13.16 -9.68
CA VAL A 29 10.58 -14.45 -9.41
C VAL A 29 9.09 -14.31 -9.12
N TRP A 30 8.70 -13.26 -8.38
CA TRP A 30 7.30 -13.08 -7.98
C TRP A 30 6.56 -12.07 -8.84
N GLY A 31 7.26 -11.40 -9.78
CA GLY A 31 6.65 -10.47 -10.71
C GLY A 31 6.04 -9.23 -10.05
N MET A 32 6.50 -8.88 -8.85
CA MET A 32 6.09 -7.64 -8.18
C MET A 32 6.89 -6.46 -8.73
N ASN A 33 6.29 -5.29 -8.80
CA ASN A 33 6.94 -4.08 -9.32
C ASN A 33 6.96 -2.92 -8.33
N ALA A 34 6.48 -3.11 -7.11
CA ALA A 34 6.43 -2.04 -6.12
C ALA A 34 6.62 -2.53 -4.69
N LEU A 35 7.07 -1.61 -3.84
CA LEU A 35 7.13 -1.74 -2.39
C LEU A 35 6.44 -0.54 -1.73
N ARG A 36 5.63 -0.78 -0.70
CA ARG A 36 5.29 0.20 0.32
C ARG A 36 6.32 0.03 1.43
N PHE A 37 7.24 0.98 1.51
CA PHE A 37 8.41 0.89 2.37
C PHE A 37 8.14 1.65 3.66
N VAL A 38 7.97 0.90 4.75
CA VAL A 38 7.66 1.45 6.06
C VAL A 38 8.86 2.23 6.61
N ILE A 39 8.64 3.48 6.98
CA ILE A 39 9.47 4.30 7.85
C ILE A 39 8.63 4.77 9.03
N THR A 40 9.22 5.15 10.14
CA THR A 40 8.47 5.68 11.28
C THR A 40 8.99 7.07 11.66
N TRP A 41 8.11 7.91 12.19
CA TRP A 41 8.54 9.23 12.66
C TRP A 41 9.59 9.12 13.76
N ALA A 42 9.45 8.14 14.66
CA ALA A 42 10.44 7.86 15.71
C ALA A 42 11.83 7.51 15.17
N ALA A 43 11.91 6.79 14.06
CA ALA A 43 13.18 6.46 13.42
C ALA A 43 13.82 7.68 12.73
N VAL A 44 12.98 8.51 12.09
CA VAL A 44 13.44 9.73 11.41
C VAL A 44 13.87 10.81 12.39
N GLU A 45 13.10 11.05 13.46
CA GLU A 45 13.32 12.13 14.43
C GLU A 45 13.26 11.58 15.87
N PRO A 46 14.25 10.79 16.31
CA PRO A 46 14.26 10.17 17.62
C PRO A 46 14.34 11.17 18.79
N THR A 47 14.80 12.36 18.53
CA THR A 47 14.86 13.51 19.46
C THR A 47 14.34 14.73 18.73
N ALA A 48 13.48 15.52 19.38
CA ALA A 48 12.87 16.70 18.81
C ALA A 48 13.88 17.64 18.14
N GLY A 49 13.71 17.91 16.85
CA GLY A 49 14.58 18.73 16.03
C GLY A 49 15.91 18.07 15.63
N SER A 50 16.09 16.75 15.85
CA SER A 50 17.31 16.02 15.49
C SER A 50 16.97 14.79 14.67
N TYR A 51 17.34 14.80 13.39
CA TYR A 51 17.11 13.70 12.46
C TYR A 51 18.23 12.67 12.49
N ASP A 52 17.89 11.39 12.35
CA ASP A 52 18.87 10.30 12.31
C ASP A 52 19.34 10.05 10.86
N GLU A 53 20.47 10.70 10.50
CA GLU A 53 21.07 10.56 9.18
C GLU A 53 21.59 9.14 8.93
N ALA A 54 22.03 8.42 9.96
CA ALA A 54 22.50 7.05 9.80
C ALA A 54 21.34 6.10 9.46
N TYR A 55 20.17 6.33 10.05
CA TYR A 55 18.95 5.64 9.66
C TYR A 55 18.59 5.94 8.19
N LEU A 56 18.58 7.22 7.79
CA LEU A 56 18.27 7.62 6.42
C LEU A 56 19.28 7.11 5.38
N ASP A 57 20.57 6.97 5.76
CA ASP A 57 21.57 6.29 4.93
C ASP A 57 21.22 4.81 4.71
N GLY A 58 20.75 4.12 5.75
CA GLY A 58 20.28 2.75 5.66
C GLY A 58 19.00 2.60 4.79
N VAL A 59 18.10 3.59 4.86
CA VAL A 59 16.94 3.66 3.94
C VAL A 59 17.41 3.83 2.50
N ALA A 60 18.31 4.80 2.24
CA ALA A 60 18.84 5.06 0.91
C ALA A 60 19.55 3.84 0.29
N GLU A 61 20.27 3.05 1.10
CA GLU A 61 20.87 1.78 0.65
C GLU A 61 19.81 0.83 0.11
N ARG A 62 18.69 0.66 0.82
CA ARG A 62 17.58 -0.21 0.42
C ARG A 62 16.83 0.30 -0.81
N LEU A 63 16.68 1.60 -0.91
CA LEU A 63 16.14 2.24 -2.12
C LEU A 63 17.04 1.99 -3.33
N GLY A 64 18.36 1.96 -3.13
CA GLY A 64 19.32 1.54 -4.14
C GLY A 64 19.10 0.08 -4.59
N TRP A 65 18.82 -0.85 -3.65
CA TRP A 65 18.47 -2.24 -3.99
C TRP A 65 17.14 -2.33 -4.76
N ALA A 66 16.13 -1.57 -4.34
CA ALA A 66 14.85 -1.49 -5.04
C ALA A 66 15.02 -0.97 -6.47
N SER A 67 15.80 0.10 -6.65
CA SER A 67 16.12 0.65 -7.96
C SER A 67 16.84 -0.37 -8.86
N ALA A 68 17.84 -1.06 -8.32
CA ALA A 68 18.59 -2.09 -9.05
C ALA A 68 17.69 -3.29 -9.45
N ALA A 69 16.69 -3.59 -8.64
CA ALA A 69 15.69 -4.63 -8.91
C ALA A 69 14.56 -4.18 -9.83
N GLY A 70 14.45 -2.88 -10.18
CA GLY A 70 13.33 -2.36 -10.99
C GLY A 70 12.03 -2.16 -10.21
N LEU A 71 12.10 -2.06 -8.87
CA LEU A 71 10.95 -1.83 -8.02
C LEU A 71 10.69 -0.33 -7.83
N HIS A 72 9.43 0.07 -7.89
CA HIS A 72 8.96 1.38 -7.45
C HIS A 72 8.70 1.38 -5.96
N VAL A 73 9.03 2.47 -5.28
CA VAL A 73 8.86 2.59 -3.84
C VAL A 73 7.94 3.75 -3.47
N VAL A 74 6.96 3.47 -2.64
CA VAL A 74 6.18 4.45 -1.89
C VAL A 74 6.67 4.41 -0.46
N LEU A 75 7.23 5.52 0.04
CA LEU A 75 7.63 5.65 1.45
C LEU A 75 6.37 5.82 2.30
N ASP A 76 6.19 5.01 3.31
CA ASP A 76 5.05 5.05 4.21
C ASP A 76 5.48 5.52 5.60
N MET A 77 4.92 6.63 6.09
CA MET A 77 5.10 7.04 7.49
C MET A 77 4.14 6.25 8.36
N HIS A 78 4.62 5.11 8.81
CA HIS A 78 3.82 4.14 9.52
C HIS A 78 3.62 4.48 10.99
N GLU A 79 2.44 4.25 11.48
CA GLU A 79 2.09 4.25 12.88
C GLU A 79 1.10 3.14 13.21
N ASP A 80 1.23 2.56 14.40
CA ASP A 80 0.16 1.81 15.05
C ASP A 80 -0.04 2.42 16.46
N ILE A 81 -1.30 2.65 16.82
CA ILE A 81 -1.67 3.15 18.16
C ILE A 81 -0.85 4.38 18.58
N TYR A 82 -0.64 5.33 17.67
CA TYR A 82 0.13 6.55 17.85
C TYR A 82 1.65 6.34 17.86
N GLY A 83 2.20 5.36 18.58
CA GLY A 83 3.65 5.12 18.52
C GLY A 83 4.32 4.59 19.78
N GLU A 84 5.65 4.83 19.87
CA GLU A 84 6.57 4.18 20.81
C GLU A 84 6.21 4.33 22.28
N GLY A 85 5.57 5.42 22.67
CA GLY A 85 5.21 5.66 24.07
C GLY A 85 4.20 4.66 24.60
N PHE A 86 3.38 4.11 23.72
CA PHE A 86 2.38 3.09 24.02
C PHE A 86 2.86 1.65 23.73
N GLY A 87 4.11 1.51 23.25
CA GLY A 87 4.70 0.20 22.95
C GLY A 87 4.47 -0.28 21.52
N PHE A 88 4.03 0.62 20.65
CA PHE A 88 3.84 0.40 19.21
C PHE A 88 4.87 1.16 18.38
N ASP A 89 4.68 1.26 17.08
CA ASP A 89 5.51 2.06 16.18
C ASP A 89 4.82 3.39 15.80
N GLY A 90 5.57 4.32 15.22
CA GLY A 90 5.02 5.60 14.77
C GLY A 90 5.68 6.81 15.41
N ALA A 91 4.92 7.57 16.20
CA ALA A 91 5.40 8.80 16.84
C ALA A 91 6.48 8.52 17.89
N PRO A 92 7.53 9.36 17.97
CA PRO A 92 8.55 9.25 19.01
C PRO A 92 7.99 9.61 20.39
N LYS A 93 8.58 9.06 21.44
CA LYS A 93 8.11 9.26 22.84
C LYS A 93 8.01 10.72 23.27
N TRP A 94 8.82 11.60 22.70
CA TRP A 94 8.76 13.03 23.04
C TRP A 94 7.54 13.75 22.43
N ALA A 95 6.85 13.14 21.45
CA ALA A 95 5.73 13.76 20.76
C ALA A 95 4.41 13.79 21.57
N CYS A 96 4.40 13.17 22.76
CA CYS A 96 3.26 13.25 23.68
C CYS A 96 3.73 13.29 25.16
N ASP A 97 2.83 13.67 26.06
CA ASP A 97 3.11 13.77 27.49
C ASP A 97 3.43 12.38 28.09
N PRO A 98 4.63 12.20 28.72
CA PRO A 98 5.02 10.94 29.33
C PRO A 98 4.05 10.41 30.42
N SER A 99 3.27 11.28 31.04
CA SER A 99 2.26 10.87 32.05
C SER A 99 1.15 10.01 31.44
N ARG A 100 0.83 10.22 30.16
CA ARG A 100 -0.18 9.43 29.42
C ARG A 100 0.32 8.02 29.16
N TYR A 101 1.59 7.90 28.77
CA TYR A 101 2.22 6.57 28.61
C TYR A 101 2.25 5.77 29.90
N ALA A 102 2.52 6.44 31.02
CA ALA A 102 2.54 5.80 32.33
C ALA A 102 1.14 5.37 32.83
N ALA A 103 0.09 5.97 32.31
CA ALA A 103 -1.30 5.68 32.65
C ALA A 103 -1.97 4.68 31.69
N PHE A 104 -1.35 4.38 30.55
CA PHE A 104 -1.87 3.46 29.55
C PHE A 104 -1.90 2.01 30.06
N VAL A 105 -2.97 1.30 29.72
CA VAL A 105 -3.15 -0.12 30.06
C VAL A 105 -3.50 -0.88 28.78
N PRO A 106 -2.58 -1.73 28.25
CA PRO A 106 -2.83 -2.50 27.04
C PRO A 106 -4.07 -3.38 27.14
N GLN A 107 -4.80 -3.48 26.05
CA GLN A 107 -6.01 -4.27 25.90
C GLN A 107 -5.78 -5.47 24.96
N ASP A 108 -6.69 -6.42 24.99
CA ASP A 108 -6.75 -7.55 24.06
C ASP A 108 -8.18 -7.62 23.47
N PRO A 109 -8.32 -7.58 22.16
CA PRO A 109 -7.28 -7.46 21.13
C PRO A 109 -6.67 -6.05 21.06
N TRP A 110 -5.40 -6.00 20.65
CA TRP A 110 -4.53 -4.80 20.67
C TRP A 110 -5.11 -3.56 19.98
N PHE A 111 -5.90 -3.72 18.92
CA PHE A 111 -6.50 -2.58 18.21
C PHE A 111 -7.49 -1.78 19.06
N LEU A 112 -8.00 -2.35 20.17
CA LEU A 112 -8.82 -1.61 21.14
C LEU A 112 -8.01 -0.54 21.87
N ASP A 113 -6.69 -0.65 21.88
CA ASP A 113 -5.81 0.36 22.46
C ASP A 113 -6.00 1.74 21.83
N SER A 114 -6.41 1.81 20.56
CA SER A 114 -6.80 3.06 19.90
C SER A 114 -7.91 3.84 20.61
N GLN A 115 -8.70 3.15 21.45
CA GLN A 115 -9.81 3.74 22.22
C GLN A 115 -9.40 4.08 23.67
N ASP A 116 -8.15 3.83 24.07
CA ASP A 116 -7.67 4.25 25.39
C ASP A 116 -7.66 5.77 25.47
N PRO A 117 -8.20 6.39 26.56
CA PRO A 117 -8.25 7.84 26.70
C PRO A 117 -6.89 8.54 26.61
N ASN A 118 -5.79 7.86 26.99
CA ASN A 118 -4.46 8.42 26.92
C ASN A 118 -3.94 8.43 25.48
N VAL A 119 -4.21 7.36 24.70
CA VAL A 119 -3.92 7.31 23.27
C VAL A 119 -4.71 8.39 22.54
N MET A 120 -6.03 8.42 22.71
CA MET A 120 -6.88 9.42 22.07
C MET A 120 -6.44 10.86 22.40
N ALA A 121 -5.97 11.12 23.61
CA ALA A 121 -5.50 12.44 23.99
C ALA A 121 -4.17 12.82 23.30
N CYS A 122 -3.26 11.86 23.04
CA CYS A 122 -2.05 12.13 22.24
C CYS A 122 -2.41 12.41 20.78
N VAL A 123 -3.35 11.66 20.21
CA VAL A 123 -3.88 11.89 18.85
C VAL A 123 -4.52 13.29 18.76
N ASP A 124 -5.36 13.68 19.74
CA ASP A 124 -5.97 15.00 19.75
C ASP A 124 -4.92 16.12 19.81
N ASP A 125 -3.89 15.97 20.64
CA ASP A 125 -2.79 16.94 20.72
C ASP A 125 -2.03 17.04 19.40
N PHE A 126 -1.77 15.93 18.73
CA PHE A 126 -1.11 15.91 17.41
C PHE A 126 -1.88 16.77 16.39
N TYR A 127 -3.22 16.66 16.34
CA TYR A 127 -4.00 17.43 15.40
C TYR A 127 -4.30 18.88 15.84
N THR A 128 -4.19 19.20 17.13
CA THR A 128 -4.61 20.51 17.66
C THR A 128 -3.47 21.39 18.14
N THR A 129 -2.32 20.78 18.45
CA THR A 129 -1.14 21.48 18.94
C THR A 129 -0.15 21.72 17.80
N ALA A 130 0.30 22.96 17.63
CA ALA A 130 1.16 23.32 16.51
C ALA A 130 2.52 22.62 16.52
N ASP A 131 3.08 22.38 17.69
CA ASP A 131 4.43 21.89 17.88
C ASP A 131 4.64 20.46 17.32
N PRO A 132 3.94 19.40 17.81
CA PRO A 132 4.16 18.05 17.28
C PRO A 132 3.74 17.94 15.81
N GLN A 133 2.70 18.66 15.38
CA GLN A 133 2.29 18.65 13.98
C GLN A 133 3.36 19.26 13.06
N GLN A 134 4.00 20.36 13.51
CA GLN A 134 5.08 20.99 12.72
C GLN A 134 6.30 20.08 12.61
N HIS A 135 6.68 19.42 13.69
CA HIS A 135 7.77 18.44 13.67
C HIS A 135 7.49 17.30 12.68
N PHE A 136 6.28 16.79 12.63
CA PHE A 136 5.89 15.77 11.66
C PHE A 136 6.01 16.27 10.20
N VAL A 137 5.56 17.50 9.94
CA VAL A 137 5.71 18.15 8.62
C VAL A 137 7.18 18.34 8.25
N ASP A 138 7.99 18.77 9.22
CA ASP A 138 9.44 18.99 9.03
C ASP A 138 10.20 17.68 8.85
N ALA A 139 9.81 16.61 9.55
CA ALA A 139 10.35 15.27 9.37
C ALA A 139 10.10 14.77 7.94
N TRP A 140 8.88 14.92 7.42
CA TRP A 140 8.57 14.61 6.02
C TRP A 140 9.37 15.46 5.03
N HIS A 141 9.52 16.76 5.30
CA HIS A 141 10.36 17.61 4.46
C HIS A 141 11.81 17.12 4.43
N HIS A 142 12.35 16.74 5.59
CA HIS A 142 13.71 16.24 5.72
C HIS A 142 13.91 14.94 4.94
N VAL A 143 13.00 13.97 5.10
CA VAL A 143 12.97 12.73 4.32
C VAL A 143 12.96 13.03 2.82
N ALA A 144 12.05 13.91 2.39
CA ALA A 144 11.94 14.27 0.98
C ALA A 144 13.21 14.92 0.45
N ALA A 145 13.79 15.89 1.18
CA ALA A 145 15.03 16.57 0.78
C ALA A 145 16.22 15.60 0.68
N ARG A 146 16.27 14.62 1.60
CA ARG A 146 17.36 13.63 1.66
C ARG A 146 17.27 12.57 0.57
N LEU A 147 16.04 12.17 0.20
CA LEU A 147 15.77 11.04 -0.70
C LEU A 147 15.21 11.43 -2.07
N ALA A 148 15.07 12.74 -2.38
CA ALA A 148 14.51 13.22 -3.66
C ALA A 148 15.23 12.70 -4.91
N SER A 149 16.51 12.34 -4.79
CA SER A 149 17.32 11.83 -5.91
C SER A 149 17.27 10.31 -6.06
N GLU A 150 16.60 9.60 -5.16
CA GLU A 150 16.51 8.14 -5.22
C GLU A 150 15.53 7.71 -6.32
N PRO A 151 15.99 7.07 -7.40
CA PRO A 151 15.15 6.86 -8.59
C PRO A 151 14.03 5.83 -8.38
N ALA A 152 14.13 5.00 -7.34
CA ALA A 152 13.07 4.04 -6.99
C ALA A 152 11.84 4.73 -6.38
N VAL A 153 12.02 5.89 -5.71
CA VAL A 153 10.92 6.55 -4.98
C VAL A 153 9.98 7.25 -5.96
N VAL A 154 8.75 6.78 -6.02
CA VAL A 154 7.69 7.36 -6.85
C VAL A 154 6.72 8.23 -6.05
N GLY A 155 6.71 8.09 -4.73
CA GLY A 155 5.79 8.84 -3.89
C GLY A 155 5.92 8.53 -2.40
N PHE A 156 5.00 9.08 -1.65
CA PHE A 156 4.96 8.99 -0.19
C PHE A 156 3.52 8.82 0.31
N ASP A 157 3.34 7.93 1.25
CA ASP A 157 2.11 7.70 1.99
C ASP A 157 2.21 8.48 3.30
N VAL A 158 1.33 9.46 3.46
CA VAL A 158 1.55 10.54 4.43
C VAL A 158 1.50 10.05 5.87
N LEU A 159 0.56 9.16 6.19
CA LEU A 159 0.37 8.62 7.53
C LEU A 159 -0.49 7.35 7.46
N ASN A 160 0.03 6.23 7.98
CA ASN A 160 -0.69 4.97 8.07
C ASN A 160 -1.88 5.07 9.00
N GLU A 161 -3.05 4.62 8.54
CA GLU A 161 -4.29 4.42 9.31
C GLU A 161 -4.62 5.53 10.32
N PRO A 162 -4.74 6.80 9.88
CA PRO A 162 -4.86 7.94 10.79
C PRO A 162 -6.02 7.81 11.78
N ALA A 163 -5.70 7.81 13.08
CA ALA A 163 -6.68 7.78 14.14
C ALA A 163 -7.35 9.15 14.34
N TRP A 164 -8.63 9.16 14.76
CA TRP A 164 -9.42 10.40 14.93
C TRP A 164 -9.43 10.94 16.36
N GLY A 165 -8.85 10.25 17.34
CA GLY A 165 -8.89 10.64 18.74
C GLY A 165 -10.32 10.75 19.28
N THR A 166 -10.61 11.86 19.96
CA THR A 166 -11.95 12.18 20.45
C THR A 166 -12.78 13.01 19.46
N TYR A 167 -12.19 13.38 18.29
CA TYR A 167 -12.87 14.22 17.32
C TYR A 167 -14.04 13.49 16.65
N PRO A 168 -15.14 14.18 16.27
CA PRO A 168 -16.27 13.54 15.59
C PRO A 168 -15.84 12.84 14.30
N ILE A 169 -15.99 11.54 14.25
CA ILE A 169 -15.46 10.64 13.21
C ILE A 169 -15.87 11.07 11.79
N PHE A 170 -17.13 11.48 11.57
CA PHE A 170 -17.62 11.93 10.25
C PHE A 170 -17.14 13.32 9.82
N GLN A 171 -16.37 14.01 10.65
CA GLN A 171 -15.83 15.34 10.37
C GLN A 171 -14.29 15.33 10.40
N PHE A 172 -13.68 14.25 10.91
CA PHE A 172 -12.25 14.16 11.15
C PHE A 172 -11.42 14.41 9.89
N GLU A 173 -11.72 13.71 8.82
CA GLU A 173 -10.95 13.83 7.57
C GLU A 173 -11.06 15.24 6.98
N ARG A 174 -12.25 15.85 7.00
CA ARG A 174 -12.45 17.22 6.50
C ARG A 174 -11.73 18.26 7.35
N ASP A 175 -11.82 18.14 8.68
CA ASP A 175 -11.47 19.25 9.58
C ASP A 175 -10.08 19.09 10.21
N ARG A 176 -9.49 17.89 10.17
CA ARG A 176 -8.21 17.57 10.79
C ARG A 176 -7.23 16.95 9.79
N LEU A 177 -7.56 15.81 9.21
CA LEU A 177 -6.66 15.03 8.37
C LEU A 177 -6.37 15.75 7.04
N GLY A 178 -7.38 16.25 6.35
CA GLY A 178 -7.19 16.99 5.09
C GLY A 178 -6.31 18.24 5.25
N PRO A 179 -6.50 19.10 6.27
CA PRO A 179 -5.58 20.19 6.56
C PRO A 179 -4.14 19.75 6.90
N LEU A 180 -3.94 18.62 7.60
CA LEU A 180 -2.61 18.04 7.82
C LEU A 180 -1.98 17.63 6.49
N TYR A 181 -2.71 16.89 5.65
CA TYR A 181 -2.24 16.46 4.34
C TYR A 181 -1.85 17.65 3.45
N ALA A 182 -2.61 18.75 3.49
CA ALA A 182 -2.26 19.96 2.77
C ALA A 182 -0.89 20.52 3.17
N LYS A 183 -0.57 20.51 4.47
CA LYS A 183 0.73 20.97 4.98
C LYS A 183 1.86 20.04 4.56
N VAL A 184 1.68 18.72 4.75
CA VAL A 184 2.71 17.72 4.42
C VAL A 184 2.98 17.70 2.92
N VAL A 185 1.94 17.61 2.10
CA VAL A 185 2.07 17.58 0.62
C VAL A 185 2.78 18.84 0.11
N GLY A 186 2.41 20.02 0.63
CA GLY A 186 3.08 21.27 0.28
C GLY A 186 4.55 21.29 0.68
N SER A 187 4.88 20.77 1.85
CA SER A 187 6.25 20.70 2.37
C SER A 187 7.11 19.71 1.59
N VAL A 188 6.63 18.48 1.39
CA VAL A 188 7.34 17.44 0.62
C VAL A 188 7.60 17.89 -0.80
N ARG A 189 6.62 18.45 -1.49
CA ARG A 189 6.76 18.91 -2.89
C ARG A 189 7.68 20.09 -3.07
N SER A 190 8.00 20.83 -2.02
CA SER A 190 9.03 21.86 -2.09
C SER A 190 10.45 21.27 -2.24
N ALA A 191 10.66 20.01 -1.82
CA ALA A 191 11.91 19.27 -1.93
C ALA A 191 11.90 18.20 -3.04
N ALA A 192 10.77 17.50 -3.21
CA ALA A 192 10.56 16.42 -4.17
C ALA A 192 9.27 16.66 -4.99
N PRO A 193 9.28 17.59 -5.97
CA PRO A 193 8.08 18.08 -6.65
C PRO A 193 7.35 17.02 -7.46
N ASP A 194 8.04 15.97 -7.90
CA ASP A 194 7.49 14.92 -8.75
C ASP A 194 6.89 13.74 -7.96
N TRP A 195 7.07 13.70 -6.64
CA TRP A 195 6.53 12.62 -5.84
C TRP A 195 5.00 12.66 -5.78
N VAL A 196 4.42 11.51 -6.02
CA VAL A 196 2.97 11.27 -5.89
C VAL A 196 2.61 11.21 -4.40
N ALA A 197 1.56 11.93 -4.00
CA ALA A 197 1.05 11.83 -2.63
C ALA A 197 -0.01 10.72 -2.55
N PHE A 198 0.23 9.74 -1.70
CA PHE A 198 -0.71 8.70 -1.33
C PHE A 198 -1.40 9.15 -0.05
N LEU A 199 -2.73 9.19 -0.09
CA LEU A 199 -3.55 9.80 0.96
C LEU A 199 -4.51 8.74 1.49
N GLU A 200 -4.22 8.25 2.68
CA GLU A 200 -5.11 7.32 3.36
C GLU A 200 -6.34 8.03 3.92
N PRO A 201 -7.50 7.39 3.93
CA PRO A 201 -8.62 7.82 4.78
C PRO A 201 -8.30 7.60 6.26
N GLY A 202 -9.09 8.19 7.13
CA GLY A 202 -9.04 7.83 8.55
C GLY A 202 -9.27 6.33 8.76
N ALA A 203 -8.65 5.74 9.81
CA ALA A 203 -8.77 4.31 10.16
C ALA A 203 -10.23 3.83 10.28
N SER A 204 -11.17 4.76 10.47
CA SER A 204 -12.61 4.49 10.44
C SER A 204 -13.11 3.88 9.12
N ARG A 205 -12.39 4.08 8.01
CA ARG A 205 -12.75 3.48 6.72
C ARG A 205 -12.60 1.95 6.77
N ASN A 206 -11.66 1.44 7.54
CA ASN A 206 -11.43 0.00 7.72
C ASN A 206 -12.63 -0.72 8.37
N VAL A 207 -13.47 0.02 9.11
CA VAL A 207 -14.74 -0.48 9.67
C VAL A 207 -15.97 -0.04 8.86
N GLY A 208 -15.79 0.41 7.61
CA GLY A 208 -16.85 0.67 6.66
C GLY A 208 -17.49 2.06 6.74
N ILE A 209 -16.86 3.02 7.44
CA ILE A 209 -17.32 4.42 7.43
C ILE A 209 -16.75 5.09 6.19
N ALA A 210 -17.64 5.59 5.33
CA ALA A 210 -17.24 6.27 4.10
C ALA A 210 -16.36 7.50 4.39
N THR A 211 -15.46 7.84 3.45
CA THR A 211 -14.57 8.99 3.61
C THR A 211 -15.36 10.31 3.76
N GLY A 212 -14.87 11.18 4.62
CA GLY A 212 -15.35 12.53 4.84
C GLY A 212 -14.47 13.61 4.20
N PHE A 213 -13.52 13.25 3.35
CA PHE A 213 -12.70 14.23 2.64
C PHE A 213 -13.52 15.16 1.75
N ILE A 214 -13.06 16.40 1.61
CA ILE A 214 -13.60 17.33 0.63
C ILE A 214 -13.16 16.89 -0.78
N ALA A 215 -14.14 16.68 -1.64
CA ALA A 215 -13.90 16.25 -3.01
C ALA A 215 -14.11 17.43 -4.00
N PRO A 216 -13.25 17.53 -5.04
CA PRO A 216 -12.01 16.78 -5.24
C PRO A 216 -10.92 17.22 -4.26
N PHE A 217 -9.85 16.41 -4.13
CA PHE A 217 -8.66 16.86 -3.42
C PHE A 217 -8.11 18.15 -4.03
N PRO A 218 -7.60 19.10 -3.21
CA PRO A 218 -7.09 20.37 -3.71
C PRO A 218 -5.67 20.28 -4.29
N PHE A 219 -5.23 19.07 -4.69
CA PHE A 219 -3.90 18.80 -5.23
C PHE A 219 -4.01 17.94 -6.48
N ASP A 220 -3.10 18.15 -7.41
CA ASP A 220 -2.84 17.23 -8.52
C ASP A 220 -1.90 16.10 -8.06
N ASN A 221 -1.75 15.07 -8.88
CA ASN A 221 -0.81 13.96 -8.67
C ASN A 221 -0.99 13.28 -7.30
N VAL A 222 -2.20 12.83 -7.05
CA VAL A 222 -2.62 12.17 -5.80
C VAL A 222 -3.22 10.80 -6.06
N VAL A 223 -3.07 9.93 -5.08
CA VAL A 223 -3.65 8.59 -5.03
C VAL A 223 -4.42 8.45 -3.72
N TYR A 224 -5.63 7.93 -3.77
CA TYR A 224 -6.40 7.51 -2.61
C TYR A 224 -5.96 6.10 -2.21
N ALA A 225 -5.50 5.93 -0.98
CA ALA A 225 -4.73 4.78 -0.53
C ALA A 225 -5.37 4.01 0.65
N PRO A 226 -6.66 3.62 0.58
CA PRO A 226 -7.31 2.88 1.66
C PRO A 226 -6.77 1.46 1.78
N HIS A 227 -7.02 0.84 2.95
CA HIS A 227 -6.77 -0.58 3.22
C HIS A 227 -8.03 -1.43 3.04
N SER A 228 -7.85 -2.74 2.79
CA SER A 228 -8.95 -3.69 2.57
C SER A 228 -8.71 -4.99 3.33
N TYR A 229 -9.38 -5.13 4.47
CA TYR A 229 -9.31 -6.32 5.29
C TYR A 229 -10.69 -6.98 5.50
N ASP A 230 -10.71 -8.30 5.65
CA ASP A 230 -11.88 -9.04 6.17
C ASP A 230 -11.61 -9.40 7.64
N SER A 231 -12.43 -8.91 8.53
CA SER A 231 -12.23 -9.03 9.98
C SER A 231 -12.16 -10.49 10.48
N SER A 232 -12.82 -11.44 9.81
CA SER A 232 -12.72 -12.85 10.18
C SER A 232 -11.41 -13.48 9.72
N ALA A 233 -10.93 -13.13 8.53
CA ALA A 233 -9.62 -13.58 8.03
C ALA A 233 -8.48 -12.96 8.85
N GLU A 234 -8.61 -11.69 9.21
CA GLU A 234 -7.66 -10.94 10.01
C GLU A 234 -7.55 -11.48 11.44
N SER A 235 -8.66 -11.79 12.07
CA SER A 235 -8.69 -12.35 13.43
C SER A 235 -8.38 -13.85 13.53
N GLY A 236 -8.07 -14.52 12.42
CA GLY A 236 -7.77 -15.96 12.39
C GLY A 236 -8.98 -16.88 12.52
N ASN A 237 -10.20 -16.34 12.48
CA ASN A 237 -11.43 -17.13 12.61
C ASN A 237 -11.83 -17.90 11.33
N GLY A 238 -11.12 -17.66 10.23
CA GLY A 238 -11.39 -18.25 8.93
C GLY A 238 -12.17 -17.33 8.02
N PHE A 239 -11.93 -17.46 6.70
CA PHE A 239 -12.66 -16.72 5.70
C PHE A 239 -13.96 -17.43 5.31
N ASP A 240 -15.08 -16.75 5.48
CA ASP A 240 -16.36 -17.20 4.95
C ASP A 240 -16.46 -16.82 3.45
N PRO A 241 -16.58 -17.79 2.53
CA PRO A 241 -16.70 -17.51 1.10
C PRO A 241 -17.86 -16.58 0.72
N THR A 242 -18.88 -16.46 1.56
CA THR A 242 -20.00 -15.50 1.34
C THR A 242 -19.56 -14.05 1.48
N HIS A 243 -18.44 -13.79 2.17
CA HIS A 243 -17.84 -12.44 2.28
C HIS A 243 -17.19 -11.97 0.99
N ARG A 244 -16.93 -12.85 0.01
CA ARG A 244 -16.37 -12.45 -1.29
C ARG A 244 -17.16 -11.30 -1.93
N ALA A 245 -18.49 -11.38 -1.92
CA ALA A 245 -19.33 -10.32 -2.48
C ALA A 245 -19.14 -8.99 -1.77
N LYS A 246 -18.98 -8.99 -0.43
CA LYS A 246 -18.73 -7.79 0.36
C LYS A 246 -17.36 -7.16 0.05
N ILE A 247 -16.33 -7.98 -0.16
CA ILE A 247 -15.00 -7.48 -0.54
C ILE A 247 -15.07 -6.77 -1.89
N LEU A 248 -15.73 -7.37 -2.88
CA LEU A 248 -15.91 -6.76 -4.20
C LEU A 248 -16.71 -5.46 -4.12
N GLU A 249 -17.79 -5.43 -3.34
CA GLU A 249 -18.60 -4.24 -3.09
C GLU A 249 -17.79 -3.14 -2.41
N SER A 250 -17.07 -3.46 -1.31
CA SER A 250 -16.25 -2.50 -0.59
C SER A 250 -15.16 -1.89 -1.45
N VAL A 251 -14.41 -2.70 -2.22
CA VAL A 251 -13.39 -2.16 -3.13
C VAL A 251 -14.01 -1.35 -4.27
N GLY A 252 -15.22 -1.72 -4.72
CA GLY A 252 -16.01 -0.92 -5.68
C GLY A 252 -16.39 0.46 -5.12
N GLU A 253 -16.79 0.53 -3.83
CA GLU A 253 -17.04 1.80 -3.14
C GLU A 253 -15.76 2.66 -3.04
N LEU A 254 -14.62 2.04 -2.67
CA LEU A 254 -13.31 2.73 -2.64
C LEU A 254 -12.94 3.31 -4.00
N ALA A 255 -13.25 2.58 -5.09
CA ALA A 255 -13.02 3.09 -6.45
C ALA A 255 -13.91 4.30 -6.77
N GLY A 256 -15.17 4.28 -6.32
CA GLY A 256 -16.09 5.41 -6.44
C GLY A 256 -15.62 6.63 -5.63
N GLU A 257 -15.13 6.41 -4.41
CA GLU A 257 -14.54 7.45 -3.57
C GLU A 257 -13.30 8.08 -4.24
N ALA A 258 -12.36 7.25 -4.74
CA ALA A 258 -11.17 7.71 -5.45
C ALA A 258 -11.54 8.58 -6.67
N GLN A 259 -12.52 8.14 -7.46
CA GLN A 259 -13.01 8.90 -8.61
C GLN A 259 -13.61 10.26 -8.19
N ALA A 260 -14.41 10.30 -7.13
CA ALA A 260 -14.96 11.54 -6.60
C ALA A 260 -13.89 12.49 -6.10
N LEU A 261 -12.83 11.95 -5.50
CA LEU A 261 -11.68 12.71 -5.01
C LEU A 261 -10.74 13.20 -6.13
N GLY A 262 -10.93 12.72 -7.37
CA GLY A 262 -10.04 13.02 -8.50
C GLY A 262 -8.69 12.32 -8.40
N ALA A 263 -8.63 11.16 -7.73
CA ALA A 263 -7.43 10.40 -7.42
C ALA A 263 -7.43 9.03 -8.09
N GLY A 264 -6.26 8.43 -8.27
CA GLY A 264 -6.14 7.00 -8.54
C GLY A 264 -6.48 6.18 -7.28
N LEU A 265 -6.88 4.90 -7.45
CA LEU A 265 -7.07 3.98 -6.32
C LEU A 265 -5.84 3.08 -6.14
N TRP A 266 -5.38 2.97 -4.92
CA TRP A 266 -4.35 2.02 -4.50
C TRP A 266 -4.72 1.39 -3.16
N ILE A 267 -4.91 0.08 -3.13
CA ILE A 267 -5.11 -0.63 -1.87
C ILE A 267 -3.75 -0.77 -1.19
N GLY A 268 -3.47 0.12 -0.21
CA GLY A 268 -2.18 0.22 0.48
C GLY A 268 -1.85 -1.01 1.30
N GLU A 269 -2.88 -1.66 1.84
CA GLU A 269 -2.74 -2.91 2.56
C GLU A 269 -3.93 -3.85 2.33
N TYR A 270 -3.62 -5.13 2.25
CA TYR A 270 -4.53 -6.26 2.42
C TYR A 270 -3.71 -7.48 2.82
N GLY A 271 -4.28 -8.36 3.58
CA GLY A 271 -3.57 -9.55 4.08
C GLY A 271 -4.38 -10.32 5.09
N GLY A 272 -3.79 -11.35 5.66
CA GLY A 272 -4.43 -12.15 6.70
C GLY A 272 -3.50 -13.21 7.23
N MET A 273 -3.85 -13.80 8.38
CA MET A 273 -3.10 -14.90 8.96
C MET A 273 -3.08 -16.10 8.01
N THR A 274 -1.89 -16.53 7.57
CA THR A 274 -1.73 -17.62 6.60
C THR A 274 -2.15 -18.99 7.14
N SER A 275 -2.21 -19.13 8.45
CA SER A 275 -2.76 -20.29 9.17
C SER A 275 -4.29 -20.34 9.13
N THR A 276 -4.95 -19.25 8.74
CA THR A 276 -6.41 -19.12 8.75
C THR A 276 -7.06 -20.04 7.71
N PRO A 277 -8.09 -20.83 8.09
CA PRO A 277 -8.88 -21.59 7.12
C PRO A 277 -9.47 -20.68 6.05
N GLY A 278 -9.32 -21.05 4.76
CA GLY A 278 -9.86 -20.30 3.65
C GLY A 278 -8.98 -19.15 3.15
N ILE A 279 -7.73 -19.00 3.63
CA ILE A 279 -6.81 -17.92 3.23
C ILE A 279 -6.67 -17.78 1.69
N THR A 280 -6.58 -18.88 0.95
CA THR A 280 -6.50 -18.85 -0.51
C THR A 280 -7.75 -18.26 -1.15
N ALA A 281 -8.93 -18.58 -0.62
CA ALA A 281 -10.20 -18.03 -1.10
C ALA A 281 -10.31 -16.53 -0.79
N TYR A 282 -9.86 -16.13 0.39
CA TYR A 282 -9.77 -14.73 0.80
C TYR A 282 -8.84 -13.92 -0.11
N MET A 283 -7.60 -14.38 -0.30
CA MET A 283 -6.64 -13.72 -1.19
C MET A 283 -7.14 -13.66 -2.65
N THR A 284 -7.86 -14.70 -3.10
CA THR A 284 -8.49 -14.70 -4.43
C THR A 284 -9.59 -13.64 -4.52
N ALA A 285 -10.40 -13.47 -3.48
CA ALA A 285 -11.41 -12.42 -3.44
C ALA A 285 -10.81 -11.02 -3.50
N GLN A 286 -9.68 -10.78 -2.81
CA GLN A 286 -8.93 -9.52 -2.87
C GLN A 286 -8.35 -9.26 -4.28
N TYR A 287 -7.76 -10.28 -4.91
CA TYR A 287 -7.27 -10.18 -6.28
C TYR A 287 -8.40 -9.83 -7.27
N ASP A 288 -9.55 -10.52 -7.16
CA ASP A 288 -10.70 -10.31 -8.04
C ASP A 288 -11.29 -8.90 -7.85
N ALA A 289 -11.36 -8.42 -6.59
CA ALA A 289 -11.85 -7.08 -6.27
C ALA A 289 -10.94 -5.99 -6.86
N ALA A 290 -9.62 -6.14 -6.67
CA ALA A 290 -8.64 -5.23 -7.25
C ALA A 290 -8.69 -5.25 -8.79
N GLY A 291 -8.85 -6.42 -9.39
CA GLY A 291 -9.00 -6.57 -10.83
C GLY A 291 -10.26 -5.91 -11.39
N ALA A 292 -11.38 -6.05 -10.70
CA ALA A 292 -12.64 -5.41 -11.07
C ALA A 292 -12.60 -3.89 -10.98
N ALA A 293 -11.84 -3.35 -10.02
CA ALA A 293 -11.63 -1.92 -9.83
C ALA A 293 -10.43 -1.37 -10.64
N ALA A 294 -9.70 -2.22 -11.36
CA ALA A 294 -8.43 -1.89 -12.01
C ALA A 294 -7.42 -1.21 -11.04
N SER A 295 -7.43 -1.61 -9.77
CA SER A 295 -6.65 -1.01 -8.70
C SER A 295 -5.25 -1.61 -8.59
N SER A 296 -4.31 -0.81 -8.10
CA SER A 296 -3.02 -1.25 -7.58
C SER A 296 -3.17 -1.82 -6.17
N THR A 297 -2.26 -2.72 -5.73
CA THR A 297 -2.38 -3.37 -4.42
C THR A 297 -1.02 -3.69 -3.80
N MET A 298 -0.94 -3.57 -2.45
CA MET A 298 0.23 -3.94 -1.64
C MET A 298 -0.17 -4.97 -0.58
N TYR A 299 0.45 -6.14 -0.64
CA TYR A 299 0.19 -7.20 0.34
C TYR A 299 0.89 -6.90 1.68
N TRP A 300 0.20 -7.07 2.80
CA TRP A 300 0.80 -7.01 4.13
C TRP A 300 1.15 -8.41 4.62
N SER A 301 2.45 -8.84 4.68
CA SER A 301 3.64 -8.07 4.31
C SER A 301 4.76 -9.02 3.81
N TYR A 302 5.83 -8.48 3.25
CA TYR A 302 7.05 -9.20 2.95
C TYR A 302 7.91 -9.32 4.21
N SER A 303 7.44 -10.11 5.16
CA SER A 303 8.06 -10.41 6.44
C SER A 303 7.96 -11.90 6.73
N ASP A 304 8.56 -12.36 7.81
CA ASP A 304 8.28 -13.67 8.41
C ASP A 304 7.06 -13.56 9.37
N GLY A 305 6.62 -14.69 9.89
CA GLY A 305 5.46 -14.71 10.76
C GLY A 305 4.16 -15.05 10.05
N ASP A 306 3.02 -14.92 10.75
CA ASP A 306 1.77 -15.51 10.26
C ASP A 306 1.18 -14.74 9.08
N TYR A 307 1.22 -13.41 9.07
CA TYR A 307 0.86 -12.57 7.92
C TYR A 307 1.90 -12.61 6.80
N GLY A 308 3.15 -12.90 7.14
CA GLY A 308 4.28 -12.78 6.24
C GLY A 308 4.22 -13.73 5.04
N MET A 309 4.81 -13.30 3.94
CA MET A 309 4.99 -14.11 2.72
C MET A 309 6.06 -15.19 2.90
N ILE A 310 6.91 -15.05 3.91
CA ILE A 310 8.04 -15.93 4.25
C ILE A 310 7.72 -16.67 5.55
N GLY A 311 8.05 -17.96 5.60
CA GLY A 311 8.03 -18.71 6.85
C GLY A 311 9.24 -18.38 7.73
N THR A 312 9.16 -18.75 9.00
CA THR A 312 10.28 -18.58 9.95
C THR A 312 11.53 -19.39 9.58
N ASP A 313 11.40 -20.31 8.64
CA ASP A 313 12.49 -21.07 8.02
C ASP A 313 13.13 -20.34 6.81
N GLY A 314 12.68 -19.16 6.48
CA GLY A 314 13.11 -18.37 5.32
C GLY A 314 12.49 -18.80 3.99
N ALA A 315 11.68 -19.86 3.97
CA ALA A 315 11.01 -20.31 2.74
C ALA A 315 9.76 -19.50 2.45
N ALA A 316 9.55 -19.18 1.18
CA ALA A 316 8.30 -18.53 0.74
C ALA A 316 7.09 -19.48 0.95
N LYS A 317 5.95 -18.92 1.37
CA LYS A 317 4.72 -19.70 1.62
C LYS A 317 3.95 -19.95 0.32
N PRO A 318 3.89 -21.18 -0.20
CA PRO A 318 3.25 -21.47 -1.48
C PRO A 318 1.79 -21.05 -1.52
N VAL A 319 1.05 -21.22 -0.41
CA VAL A 319 -0.36 -20.86 -0.29
C VAL A 319 -0.66 -19.40 -0.60
N LEU A 320 0.26 -18.50 -0.29
CA LEU A 320 0.16 -17.09 -0.67
C LEU A 320 0.64 -16.84 -2.10
N LEU A 321 1.78 -17.42 -2.49
CA LEU A 321 2.34 -17.19 -3.82
C LEU A 321 1.42 -17.65 -4.95
N ASP A 322 0.61 -18.70 -4.74
CA ASP A 322 -0.37 -19.18 -5.72
C ASP A 322 -1.46 -18.15 -6.06
N VAL A 323 -1.62 -17.13 -5.21
CA VAL A 323 -2.55 -16.03 -5.46
C VAL A 323 -1.84 -14.71 -5.73
N LEU A 324 -0.77 -14.42 -5.00
CA LEU A 324 -0.05 -13.15 -5.15
C LEU A 324 0.72 -13.08 -6.47
N VAL A 325 1.25 -14.22 -6.94
CA VAL A 325 2.01 -14.32 -8.20
C VAL A 325 1.05 -14.70 -9.34
N ARG A 326 0.34 -13.71 -9.86
CA ARG A 326 -0.62 -13.83 -10.97
C ARG A 326 -0.39 -12.72 -11.99
N PRO A 327 -0.82 -12.91 -13.25
CA PRO A 327 -0.74 -11.85 -14.26
C PRO A 327 -1.50 -10.58 -13.86
N TYR A 328 -0.98 -9.42 -14.25
CA TYR A 328 -1.65 -8.14 -14.07
C TYR A 328 -1.12 -7.11 -15.07
N PRO A 329 -1.92 -6.09 -15.46
CA PRO A 329 -1.45 -4.99 -16.28
C PRO A 329 -0.54 -4.07 -15.46
N GLU A 330 0.69 -3.87 -15.90
CA GLU A 330 1.69 -3.01 -15.25
C GLU A 330 1.65 -1.59 -15.80
N LEU A 331 1.71 -1.46 -17.11
CA LEU A 331 1.59 -0.20 -17.83
C LEU A 331 0.39 -0.29 -18.76
N VAL A 332 -0.47 0.70 -18.75
CA VAL A 332 -1.65 0.75 -19.60
C VAL A 332 -1.63 2.03 -20.44
N SER A 333 -1.58 1.87 -21.76
CA SER A 333 -1.61 2.99 -22.70
C SER A 333 -3.07 3.43 -22.96
N GLY A 334 -3.74 3.85 -21.89
CA GLY A 334 -5.16 4.25 -21.93
C GLY A 334 -5.86 4.08 -20.60
N ASP A 335 -7.17 3.90 -20.65
CA ASP A 335 -8.03 3.81 -19.48
C ASP A 335 -8.27 2.32 -19.15
N PRO A 336 -7.70 1.76 -18.06
CA PRO A 336 -7.95 0.38 -17.67
C PRO A 336 -9.41 0.23 -17.20
N ILE A 337 -10.03 -0.90 -17.56
CA ILE A 337 -11.43 -1.21 -17.20
C ILE A 337 -11.45 -2.29 -16.12
N ALA A 338 -10.89 -3.46 -16.42
CA ALA A 338 -10.84 -4.58 -15.49
C ALA A 338 -9.83 -5.63 -15.95
N TYR A 339 -9.31 -6.39 -14.98
CA TYR A 339 -8.59 -7.64 -15.26
C TYR A 339 -9.10 -8.77 -14.35
N ALA A 340 -8.97 -10.01 -14.81
CA ALA A 340 -9.35 -11.19 -14.04
C ALA A 340 -8.43 -12.37 -14.37
N PHE A 341 -8.29 -13.30 -13.42
CA PHE A 341 -7.58 -14.56 -13.61
C PHE A 341 -8.40 -15.74 -13.11
N ASP A 342 -8.77 -16.64 -14.01
CA ASP A 342 -9.39 -17.91 -13.67
C ASP A 342 -8.33 -18.97 -13.42
N ALA A 343 -8.08 -19.29 -12.15
CA ALA A 343 -7.03 -20.23 -11.75
C ALA A 343 -7.26 -21.67 -12.27
N PRO A 344 -8.49 -22.23 -12.27
CA PRO A 344 -8.75 -23.56 -12.82
C PRO A 344 -8.36 -23.72 -14.29
N SER A 345 -8.62 -22.73 -15.14
CA SER A 345 -8.29 -22.77 -16.57
C SER A 345 -6.95 -22.10 -16.89
N SER A 346 -6.28 -21.47 -15.90
CA SER A 346 -5.14 -20.59 -16.10
C SER A 346 -5.38 -19.55 -17.21
N THR A 347 -6.56 -18.94 -17.20
CA THR A 347 -6.94 -17.91 -18.17
C THR A 347 -6.88 -16.54 -17.52
N PHE A 348 -6.09 -15.64 -18.10
CA PHE A 348 -6.07 -14.23 -17.74
C PHE A 348 -6.82 -13.42 -18.79
N ALA A 349 -7.66 -12.50 -18.35
CA ALA A 349 -8.38 -11.56 -19.19
C ALA A 349 -8.11 -10.13 -18.71
N PHE A 350 -7.93 -9.21 -19.65
CA PHE A 350 -7.74 -7.78 -19.38
C PHE A 350 -8.47 -6.96 -20.44
N SER A 351 -9.17 -5.91 -20.01
CA SER A 351 -9.82 -4.96 -20.90
C SER A 351 -9.43 -3.52 -20.55
N TYR A 352 -9.23 -2.70 -21.58
CA TYR A 352 -8.91 -1.27 -21.46
C TYR A 352 -9.30 -0.50 -22.72
N THR A 353 -9.54 0.80 -22.60
CA THR A 353 -9.72 1.70 -23.76
C THR A 353 -8.38 2.32 -24.13
N ALA A 354 -7.85 1.97 -25.31
CA ALA A 354 -6.56 2.48 -25.77
C ALA A 354 -6.65 3.97 -26.11
N ARG A 355 -5.79 4.79 -25.51
CA ARG A 355 -5.76 6.27 -25.70
C ARG A 355 -4.41 6.78 -26.20
N GLY A 356 -3.34 6.07 -25.92
CA GLY A 356 -1.97 6.47 -26.23
C GLY A 356 -1.34 5.68 -27.37
N THR A 357 -0.08 6.01 -27.65
CA THR A 357 0.74 5.30 -28.64
C THR A 357 1.86 4.47 -28.00
N LEU A 358 2.04 4.59 -26.68
CA LEU A 358 2.98 3.76 -25.93
C LEU A 358 2.42 2.32 -25.83
N PRO A 359 3.27 1.31 -25.57
CA PRO A 359 2.79 -0.03 -25.36
C PRO A 359 2.02 -0.15 -24.05
N THR A 360 1.10 -1.11 -24.00
CA THR A 360 0.54 -1.66 -22.76
C THR A 360 1.37 -2.88 -22.39
N GLU A 361 1.74 -3.01 -21.12
CA GLU A 361 2.58 -4.10 -20.65
C GLU A 361 1.86 -4.89 -19.56
N ILE A 362 1.87 -6.22 -19.70
CA ILE A 362 1.29 -7.16 -18.75
C ILE A 362 2.44 -8.00 -18.17
N VAL A 363 2.57 -8.03 -16.86
CA VAL A 363 3.45 -8.98 -16.15
C VAL A 363 2.84 -10.37 -16.28
N VAL A 364 3.64 -11.34 -16.72
CA VAL A 364 3.21 -12.72 -16.95
C VAL A 364 4.20 -13.67 -16.27
N PRO A 365 3.99 -14.00 -14.97
CA PRO A 365 4.92 -14.82 -14.21
C PRO A 365 5.04 -16.24 -14.76
N ASP A 366 6.27 -16.75 -14.90
CA ASP A 366 6.57 -18.12 -15.32
C ASP A 366 5.91 -19.18 -14.41
N ARG A 367 5.74 -18.86 -13.13
CA ARG A 367 5.00 -19.72 -12.18
C ARG A 367 3.59 -20.07 -12.66
N VAL A 368 2.92 -19.14 -13.34
CA VAL A 368 1.53 -19.33 -13.84
C VAL A 368 1.53 -20.06 -15.18
N TYR A 369 2.49 -19.76 -16.03
CA TYR A 369 2.58 -20.31 -17.38
C TYR A 369 3.91 -21.05 -17.65
N PRO A 370 4.22 -22.14 -16.92
CA PRO A 370 5.54 -22.79 -17.01
C PRO A 370 5.83 -23.45 -18.37
N ARG A 371 4.79 -23.61 -19.20
CA ARG A 371 4.93 -24.13 -20.57
C ARG A 371 4.68 -23.06 -21.63
N GLY A 372 4.55 -21.79 -21.22
CA GLY A 372 4.15 -20.69 -22.07
C GLY A 372 2.61 -20.57 -22.19
N TYR A 373 2.17 -19.59 -22.96
CA TYR A 373 0.76 -19.23 -23.12
C TYR A 373 0.48 -18.81 -24.56
N ASP A 374 -0.79 -18.90 -24.95
CA ASP A 374 -1.33 -18.34 -26.17
C ASP A 374 -1.96 -16.98 -25.88
N VAL A 375 -1.88 -16.06 -26.84
CA VAL A 375 -2.41 -14.69 -26.73
C VAL A 375 -3.53 -14.51 -27.75
N ALA A 376 -4.70 -14.10 -27.28
CA ALA A 376 -5.77 -13.59 -28.12
C ALA A 376 -5.90 -12.08 -27.89
N CYS A 377 -5.85 -11.31 -28.97
CA CYS A 377 -5.92 -9.86 -28.95
C CYS A 377 -6.53 -9.35 -30.24
N GLY A 378 -7.74 -8.78 -30.16
CA GLY A 378 -8.45 -8.23 -31.30
C GLY A 378 -7.92 -6.83 -31.68
N GLY A 379 -7.38 -6.69 -32.91
CA GLY A 379 -6.96 -5.38 -33.43
C GLY A 379 -5.66 -4.82 -32.84
N CYS A 380 -4.87 -5.61 -32.15
CA CYS A 380 -3.55 -5.24 -31.62
C CYS A 380 -2.44 -6.09 -32.24
N THR A 381 -1.19 -5.65 -32.05
CA THR A 381 0.02 -6.47 -32.21
C THR A 381 0.69 -6.65 -30.87
N PHE A 382 1.45 -7.73 -30.71
CA PHE A 382 2.10 -8.02 -29.42
C PHE A 382 3.47 -8.67 -29.61
N GLU A 383 4.28 -8.54 -28.56
CA GLU A 383 5.59 -9.19 -28.42
C GLU A 383 5.64 -9.93 -27.08
N VAL A 384 6.02 -11.19 -27.09
CA VAL A 384 6.23 -12.01 -25.87
C VAL A 384 7.68 -11.89 -25.45
N GLN A 385 7.91 -11.39 -24.25
CA GLN A 385 9.21 -11.29 -23.61
C GLN A 385 9.23 -12.15 -22.35
N THR A 386 10.42 -12.41 -21.79
CA THR A 386 10.54 -13.15 -20.53
C THR A 386 9.79 -12.42 -19.41
N GLY A 387 8.81 -13.08 -18.79
CA GLY A 387 8.01 -12.53 -17.70
C GLY A 387 7.03 -11.42 -18.10
N ARG A 388 6.90 -11.08 -19.41
CA ARG A 388 6.17 -9.90 -19.85
C ARG A 388 5.53 -10.09 -21.24
N LEU A 389 4.36 -9.50 -21.40
CA LEU A 389 3.69 -9.34 -22.71
C LEU A 389 3.57 -7.84 -23.02
N VAL A 390 4.14 -7.42 -24.15
CA VAL A 390 4.08 -6.04 -24.64
C VAL A 390 3.05 -5.96 -25.77
N ILE A 391 2.10 -5.03 -25.66
CA ILE A 391 0.94 -4.91 -26.56
C ILE A 391 0.88 -3.52 -27.15
N HIS A 392 0.68 -3.44 -28.45
CA HIS A 392 0.46 -2.20 -29.19
C HIS A 392 -0.97 -2.20 -29.75
N THR A 393 -1.83 -1.37 -29.19
CA THR A 393 -3.21 -1.16 -29.64
C THR A 393 -3.35 0.27 -30.16
N PRO A 394 -3.81 0.48 -31.40
CA PRO A 394 -4.13 1.81 -31.88
C PRO A 394 -5.20 2.47 -30.99
N PRO A 395 -5.17 3.80 -30.78
CA PRO A 395 -6.23 4.49 -30.05
C PRO A 395 -7.61 4.19 -30.63
N THR A 396 -8.56 3.88 -29.77
CA THR A 396 -9.93 3.52 -30.13
C THR A 396 -10.88 3.87 -28.99
N ASP A 397 -12.16 4.08 -29.30
CA ASP A 397 -13.20 4.25 -28.28
C ASP A 397 -13.80 2.91 -27.82
N ASP A 398 -13.61 1.85 -28.60
CA ASP A 398 -14.03 0.51 -28.21
C ASP A 398 -12.97 -0.12 -27.28
N PRO A 399 -13.40 -0.88 -26.26
CA PRO A 399 -12.48 -1.61 -25.40
C PRO A 399 -11.63 -2.64 -26.17
N ALA A 400 -10.33 -2.64 -25.91
CA ALA A 400 -9.45 -3.70 -26.34
C ALA A 400 -9.52 -4.86 -25.34
N GLU A 401 -9.70 -6.08 -25.85
CA GLU A 401 -9.81 -7.30 -25.06
C GLU A 401 -8.58 -8.18 -25.28
N ILE A 402 -7.88 -8.50 -24.21
CA ILE A 402 -6.68 -9.33 -24.19
C ILE A 402 -6.96 -10.59 -23.39
N THR A 403 -6.66 -11.75 -23.93
CA THR A 403 -6.78 -13.03 -23.21
C THR A 403 -5.49 -13.83 -23.33
N LEU A 404 -4.98 -14.33 -22.20
CA LEU A 404 -3.88 -15.29 -22.13
C LEU A 404 -4.44 -16.65 -21.66
N THR A 405 -4.06 -17.73 -22.33
CA THR A 405 -4.45 -19.11 -21.97
C THR A 405 -3.21 -20.00 -21.91
N SER A 406 -3.12 -20.89 -20.90
CA SER A 406 -2.01 -21.84 -20.77
C SER A 406 -1.91 -22.79 -21.96
N LYS A 407 -0.69 -23.08 -22.41
CA LYS A 407 -0.39 -24.13 -23.39
C LYS A 407 -0.39 -25.51 -22.77
#